data_72b37b5764c6461c5985862fd1beaee6
#
_entry.id   72b37b5764c6461c5985862fd1beaee6
#
_cell.length_a   1.000
_cell.length_b   1.000
_cell.length_c   1.000
_cell.angle_alpha   90.00
_cell.angle_beta   90.00
_cell.angle_gamma   90.00
#
_symmetry.space_group_name_H-M   'P 1'
#
loop_
_entity.id
_entity.type
_entity.pdbx_description
1 polymer ?
#
loop_
_entity_poly.entity_id
_entity_poly.type
_entity_poly.pdbx_seq_one_letter_code
_entity_poly.pdbx_strand_id
1 'polypeptide(L)'
;MKLARRNFLRLAASAATLPTVSRFAWAQTYPTRPVTMIVPYPAGGPTDTLARILSEHMRISLGQSVIIENVSGAGGSIGVGRAARSAPDGYTVSIGHWQTHVLNAASYKLQYDVVKDFEPVSLLADTPQWIVARKLLPAKDLKELIDWLKKNPGKATAGTVGVGGPEITGIYFQNMTGTSFTFVPYRGGAPLNQDLLGGQIDFGFGQAASTFVHVRNGDLKAYAVMAKTRWSAAPEIPTIDEAGVSGLYASFWHGLWMPKGTPQDVITKLNSAVQAALADATVRQRFADQGQDIPPREQQTPEALAAQQKAEIEKWWPIMKAANIKGE
;
A
#
# COMPACT_ATOMS: atom_id res chain seq x y z
N MET A 1 -24.17 47.60 65.24
CA MET A 1 -24.29 48.07 63.88
C MET A 1 -25.09 47.03 63.11
N LYS A 2 -26.37 47.32 62.77
CA LYS A 2 -27.25 46.40 61.99
C LYS A 2 -27.13 46.79 60.49
N LEU A 3 -26.39 46.04 59.73
CA LEU A 3 -26.35 46.20 58.27
C LEU A 3 -27.71 45.74 57.68
N ALA A 4 -28.37 46.68 57.03
CA ALA A 4 -29.74 46.51 56.55
C ALA A 4 -29.81 45.41 55.50
N ARG A 5 -30.70 44.40 55.69
CA ARG A 5 -31.01 43.29 54.79
C ARG A 5 -31.30 43.73 53.32
N ARG A 6 -31.68 44.97 53.10
CA ARG A 6 -31.95 45.56 51.78
C ARG A 6 -30.71 45.74 50.90
N ASN A 7 -29.49 45.91 51.47
CA ASN A 7 -28.26 46.08 50.71
C ASN A 7 -27.69 44.75 50.26
N PHE A 8 -27.96 43.65 50.98
CA PHE A 8 -27.56 42.29 50.60
C PHE A 8 -28.34 41.78 49.42
N LEU A 9 -29.67 42.07 49.35
CA LEU A 9 -30.53 41.70 48.24
C LEU A 9 -30.24 42.48 46.94
N ARG A 10 -29.73 43.72 47.04
CA ARG A 10 -29.33 44.50 45.85
C ARG A 10 -27.99 44.00 45.25
N LEU A 11 -27.06 43.51 46.06
CA LEU A 11 -25.81 42.89 45.59
C LEU A 11 -26.03 41.51 44.97
N ALA A 12 -27.00 40.73 45.45
CA ALA A 12 -27.36 39.44 44.88
C ALA A 12 -28.06 39.55 43.51
N ALA A 13 -28.83 40.63 43.26
CA ALA A 13 -29.50 40.86 42.00
C ALA A 13 -28.57 41.35 40.88
N SER A 14 -27.38 41.92 41.23
CA SER A 14 -26.41 42.39 40.23
C SER A 14 -25.46 41.28 39.73
N ALA A 15 -25.44 40.11 40.38
CA ALA A 15 -24.61 38.96 39.97
C ALA A 15 -25.31 38.05 38.94
N ALA A 16 -26.59 38.28 38.63
CA ALA A 16 -27.39 37.39 37.76
C ALA A 16 -27.41 37.75 36.27
N THR A 17 -26.67 38.80 35.86
CA THR A 17 -26.57 39.20 34.44
C THR A 17 -25.14 39.09 33.91
N LEU A 18 -24.47 37.94 34.16
CA LEU A 18 -23.35 37.57 33.30
C LEU A 18 -23.93 37.15 31.96
N PRO A 19 -23.62 37.82 30.83
CA PRO A 19 -23.99 37.33 29.55
C PRO A 19 -23.33 35.96 29.40
N THR A 20 -24.11 34.92 29.28
CA THR A 20 -23.67 33.64 28.73
C THR A 20 -23.17 33.93 27.32
N VAL A 21 -21.90 34.30 27.21
CA VAL A 21 -21.18 34.28 25.93
C VAL A 21 -21.19 32.81 25.56
N SER A 22 -22.21 32.40 24.82
CA SER A 22 -22.19 31.19 24.06
C SER A 22 -20.94 31.28 23.20
N ARG A 23 -19.86 30.67 23.67
CA ARG A 23 -18.73 30.37 22.78
C ARG A 23 -19.34 29.50 21.69
N PHE A 24 -19.76 30.14 20.60
CA PHE A 24 -19.81 29.47 19.34
C PHE A 24 -18.38 28.95 19.14
N ALA A 25 -18.14 27.75 19.58
CA ALA A 25 -17.01 26.99 19.12
C ALA A 25 -17.21 26.91 17.60
N TRP A 26 -16.63 27.84 16.86
CA TRP A 26 -16.44 27.65 15.44
C TRP A 26 -15.69 26.35 15.36
N ALA A 27 -16.39 25.29 14.96
CA ALA A 27 -15.75 24.03 14.64
C ALA A 27 -14.65 24.40 13.64
N GLN A 28 -13.40 24.41 14.11
CA GLN A 28 -12.28 24.74 13.26
C GLN A 28 -12.34 23.75 12.10
N THR A 29 -12.51 24.30 10.89
CA THR A 29 -12.68 23.46 9.70
C THR A 29 -11.37 22.70 9.48
N TYR A 30 -11.37 21.39 9.76
CA TYR A 30 -10.22 20.52 9.51
C TYR A 30 -9.85 20.57 8.02
N PRO A 31 -8.54 20.59 7.68
CA PRO A 31 -7.38 20.79 8.52
C PRO A 31 -7.02 22.28 8.70
N THR A 32 -6.53 22.67 9.91
CA THR A 32 -6.06 24.02 10.22
C THR A 32 -4.54 24.16 10.24
N ARG A 33 -3.83 23.03 10.12
CA ARG A 33 -2.37 22.93 10.07
C ARG A 33 -1.95 21.83 9.10
N PRO A 34 -0.68 21.73 8.72
CA PRO A 34 -0.20 20.67 7.82
C PRO A 34 -0.53 19.27 8.34
N VAL A 35 -0.86 18.37 7.41
CA VAL A 35 -1.06 16.94 7.64
C VAL A 35 0.25 16.21 7.35
N THR A 36 0.68 15.31 8.22
CA THR A 36 1.87 14.47 8.00
C THR A 36 1.46 13.15 7.39
N MET A 37 2.05 12.80 6.24
CA MET A 37 1.89 11.49 5.61
C MET A 37 3.14 10.65 5.87
N ILE A 38 3.01 9.61 6.69
CA ILE A 38 4.08 8.66 6.97
C ILE A 38 4.18 7.69 5.79
N VAL A 39 5.37 7.67 5.17
CA VAL A 39 5.78 6.72 4.14
C VAL A 39 6.72 5.70 4.79
N PRO A 40 6.35 4.40 4.88
CA PRO A 40 7.11 3.40 5.62
C PRO A 40 8.36 2.87 4.87
N TYR A 41 8.86 3.63 3.90
CA TYR A 41 9.98 3.28 3.03
C TYR A 41 10.92 4.45 2.81
N PRO A 42 12.18 4.19 2.36
CA PRO A 42 13.12 5.24 2.00
C PRO A 42 12.57 6.17 0.91
N ALA A 43 13.01 7.42 0.93
CA ALA A 43 12.70 8.40 -0.10
C ALA A 43 13.16 7.93 -1.50
N GLY A 44 12.41 8.31 -2.53
CA GLY A 44 12.69 7.96 -3.93
C GLY A 44 12.19 6.59 -4.37
N GLY A 45 11.64 5.77 -3.47
CA GLY A 45 11.00 4.51 -3.83
C GLY A 45 9.58 4.70 -4.41
N PRO A 46 8.96 3.64 -4.96
CA PRO A 46 7.64 3.74 -5.60
C PRO A 46 6.56 4.33 -4.68
N THR A 47 6.47 3.86 -3.44
CA THR A 47 5.48 4.38 -2.46
C THR A 47 5.72 5.85 -2.10
N ASP A 48 6.99 6.28 -1.98
CA ASP A 48 7.35 7.68 -1.75
C ASP A 48 6.98 8.56 -2.94
N THR A 49 7.23 8.08 -4.16
CA THR A 49 6.85 8.78 -5.40
C THR A 49 5.34 8.99 -5.47
N LEU A 50 4.54 7.95 -5.21
CA LEU A 50 3.08 8.06 -5.17
C LEU A 50 2.62 9.05 -4.09
N ALA A 51 3.19 8.97 -2.89
CA ALA A 51 2.88 9.87 -1.78
C ALA A 51 3.13 11.34 -2.16
N ARG A 52 4.25 11.64 -2.82
CA ARG A 52 4.59 13.02 -3.26
C ARG A 52 3.65 13.52 -4.34
N ILE A 53 3.32 12.68 -5.34
CA ILE A 53 2.35 13.04 -6.38
C ILE A 53 1.00 13.39 -5.75
N LEU A 54 0.50 12.55 -4.82
CA LEU A 54 -0.75 12.80 -4.13
C LEU A 54 -0.71 14.04 -3.26
N SER A 55 0.36 14.23 -2.47
CA SER A 55 0.48 15.35 -1.53
C SER A 55 0.40 16.71 -2.19
N GLU A 56 0.97 16.87 -3.40
CA GLU A 56 0.90 18.09 -4.20
C GLU A 56 -0.55 18.47 -4.53
N HIS A 57 -1.38 17.50 -4.90
CA HIS A 57 -2.77 17.74 -5.29
C HIS A 57 -3.73 17.78 -4.10
N MET A 58 -3.53 16.94 -3.09
CA MET A 58 -4.33 16.97 -1.86
C MET A 58 -4.25 18.33 -1.17
N ARG A 59 -3.09 19.00 -1.23
CA ARG A 59 -2.91 20.36 -0.70
C ARG A 59 -3.94 21.35 -1.25
N ILE A 60 -4.34 21.22 -2.51
CA ILE A 60 -5.31 22.11 -3.15
C ILE A 60 -6.68 21.94 -2.48
N SER A 61 -7.14 20.71 -2.31
CA SER A 61 -8.44 20.39 -1.72
C SER A 61 -8.51 20.61 -0.21
N LEU A 62 -7.38 20.42 0.49
CA LEU A 62 -7.31 20.56 1.93
C LEU A 62 -7.04 22.01 2.39
N GLY A 63 -6.49 22.86 1.52
CA GLY A 63 -6.02 24.20 1.89
C GLY A 63 -4.81 24.21 2.83
N GLN A 64 -4.21 23.03 3.09
CA GLN A 64 -3.05 22.83 3.94
C GLN A 64 -2.04 21.89 3.28
N SER A 65 -0.77 22.06 3.59
CA SER A 65 0.28 21.18 3.08
C SER A 65 0.15 19.75 3.61
N VAL A 66 0.48 18.77 2.76
CA VAL A 66 0.69 17.38 3.18
C VAL A 66 2.19 17.10 3.15
N ILE A 67 2.78 16.94 4.34
CA ILE A 67 4.22 16.77 4.53
C ILE A 67 4.56 15.28 4.52
N ILE A 68 5.48 14.88 3.65
CA ILE A 68 5.95 13.49 3.57
C ILE A 68 7.03 13.25 4.63
N GLU A 69 6.84 12.23 5.43
CA GLU A 69 7.84 11.75 6.39
C GLU A 69 8.19 10.29 6.11
N ASN A 70 9.43 10.03 5.67
CA ASN A 70 9.93 8.69 5.40
C ASN A 70 10.42 8.02 6.69
N VAL A 71 9.73 6.96 7.14
CA VAL A 71 10.06 6.19 8.35
C VAL A 71 10.24 4.73 7.97
N SER A 72 11.42 4.37 7.53
CA SER A 72 11.76 3.03 7.03
C SER A 72 12.21 2.07 8.14
N GLY A 73 12.21 0.77 7.83
CA GLY A 73 12.77 -0.30 8.66
C GLY A 73 11.78 -1.45 8.89
N ALA A 74 12.31 -2.65 9.11
CA ALA A 74 11.56 -3.89 9.34
C ALA A 74 10.41 -4.10 8.32
N GLY A 75 10.72 -4.05 7.01
CA GLY A 75 9.71 -4.18 5.96
C GLY A 75 8.61 -3.11 5.97
N GLY A 76 8.87 -1.92 6.56
CA GLY A 76 7.91 -0.84 6.71
C GLY A 76 7.16 -0.86 8.06
N SER A 77 7.32 -1.89 8.88
CA SER A 77 6.58 -2.04 10.14
C SER A 77 6.87 -0.93 11.15
N ILE A 78 8.08 -0.33 11.13
CA ILE A 78 8.41 0.78 12.03
C ILE A 78 7.56 2.00 11.72
N GLY A 79 7.45 2.39 10.45
CA GLY A 79 6.66 3.54 10.02
C GLY A 79 5.16 3.35 10.27
N VAL A 80 4.62 2.18 9.91
CA VAL A 80 3.21 1.84 10.15
C VAL A 80 2.90 1.81 11.65
N GLY A 81 3.77 1.20 12.47
CA GLY A 81 3.60 1.18 13.92
C GLY A 81 3.68 2.58 14.56
N ARG A 82 4.45 3.51 13.97
CA ARG A 82 4.44 4.91 14.40
C ARG A 82 3.10 5.58 14.06
N ALA A 83 2.57 5.36 12.88
CA ALA A 83 1.25 5.86 12.50
C ALA A 83 0.16 5.32 13.42
N ALA A 84 0.14 4.02 13.71
CA ALA A 84 -0.83 3.39 14.61
C ALA A 84 -0.88 4.04 16.01
N ARG A 85 0.27 4.51 16.51
CA ARG A 85 0.38 5.16 17.83
C ARG A 85 0.21 6.68 17.82
N SER A 86 -0.02 7.26 16.66
CA SER A 86 -0.26 8.71 16.55
C SER A 86 -1.65 9.08 17.07
N ALA A 87 -1.83 10.36 17.44
CA ALA A 87 -3.14 10.85 17.86
C ALA A 87 -4.17 10.70 16.73
N PRO A 88 -5.41 10.28 17.04
CA PRO A 88 -6.47 10.12 16.05
C PRO A 88 -7.18 11.46 15.74
N ASP A 89 -6.39 12.52 15.57
CA ASP A 89 -6.86 13.90 15.37
C ASP A 89 -6.90 14.35 13.91
N GLY A 90 -6.56 13.44 12.99
CA GLY A 90 -6.57 13.72 11.56
C GLY A 90 -5.25 14.20 10.98
N TYR A 91 -4.26 14.53 11.79
CA TYR A 91 -3.01 15.15 11.30
C TYR A 91 -1.87 14.17 11.01
N THR A 92 -2.12 12.88 11.21
CA THR A 92 -1.20 11.81 10.78
C THR A 92 -1.95 10.81 9.92
N VAL A 93 -1.48 10.60 8.69
CA VAL A 93 -1.96 9.56 7.79
C VAL A 93 -0.81 8.61 7.46
N SER A 94 -1.10 7.35 7.19
CA SER A 94 -0.14 6.33 6.73
C SER A 94 -0.47 5.95 5.30
N ILE A 95 0.48 6.12 4.39
CA ILE A 95 0.42 5.41 3.11
C ILE A 95 1.06 4.04 3.32
N GLY A 96 0.41 3.02 2.81
CA GLY A 96 0.93 1.66 2.87
C GLY A 96 0.49 0.86 1.66
N HIS A 97 0.83 -0.41 1.66
CA HIS A 97 0.44 -1.31 0.59
C HIS A 97 0.27 -2.75 1.12
N TRP A 98 -0.05 -3.66 0.23
CA TRP A 98 -0.26 -5.09 0.50
C TRP A 98 0.75 -5.68 1.50
N GLN A 99 2.06 -5.43 1.34
CA GLN A 99 3.05 -5.97 2.27
C GLN A 99 2.87 -5.44 3.70
N THR A 100 2.75 -4.12 3.87
CA THR A 100 2.72 -3.49 5.21
C THR A 100 1.41 -3.71 5.96
N HIS A 101 0.27 -3.81 5.26
CA HIS A 101 -1.06 -3.91 5.85
C HIS A 101 -1.71 -5.29 5.72
N VAL A 102 -1.01 -6.27 5.10
CA VAL A 102 -1.45 -7.67 5.02
C VAL A 102 -0.34 -8.61 5.45
N LEU A 103 0.78 -8.66 4.71
CA LEU A 103 1.78 -9.70 4.86
C LEU A 103 2.60 -9.57 6.15
N ASN A 104 2.98 -8.35 6.53
CA ASN A 104 3.81 -8.13 7.71
C ASN A 104 3.16 -8.64 9.00
N ALA A 105 1.84 -8.59 9.11
CA ALA A 105 1.13 -9.10 10.28
C ALA A 105 1.22 -10.63 10.44
N ALA A 106 1.49 -11.36 9.36
CA ALA A 106 1.68 -12.80 9.40
C ALA A 106 3.15 -13.21 9.53
N SER A 107 4.10 -12.31 9.18
CA SER A 107 5.55 -12.61 9.17
C SER A 107 6.31 -12.01 10.34
N TYR A 108 5.92 -10.83 10.84
CA TYR A 108 6.60 -10.13 11.93
C TYR A 108 5.77 -10.12 13.21
N LYS A 109 6.44 -10.09 14.36
CA LYS A 109 5.80 -9.82 15.65
C LYS A 109 5.55 -8.32 15.80
N LEU A 110 4.43 -7.84 15.25
CA LEU A 110 4.07 -6.43 15.30
C LEU A 110 3.62 -6.00 16.71
N GLN A 111 3.83 -4.72 17.03
CA GLN A 111 3.34 -4.06 18.24
C GLN A 111 2.00 -3.32 17.99
N TYR A 112 1.33 -3.62 16.90
CA TYR A 112 0.05 -3.06 16.45
C TYR A 112 -0.70 -4.10 15.62
N ASP A 113 -2.02 -3.93 15.53
CA ASP A 113 -2.91 -4.74 14.70
C ASP A 113 -3.23 -3.97 13.41
N VAL A 114 -2.90 -4.53 12.25
CA VAL A 114 -3.08 -3.87 10.95
C VAL A 114 -4.54 -3.59 10.59
N VAL A 115 -5.50 -4.20 11.30
CA VAL A 115 -6.94 -4.01 11.08
C VAL A 115 -7.57 -3.18 12.20
N LYS A 116 -7.25 -3.50 13.47
CA LYS A 116 -7.93 -2.88 14.63
C LYS A 116 -7.41 -1.49 14.99
N ASP A 117 -6.13 -1.20 14.68
CA ASP A 117 -5.50 0.05 15.08
C ASP A 117 -5.55 1.12 13.99
N PHE A 118 -6.32 0.87 12.92
CA PHE A 118 -6.44 1.79 11.79
C PHE A 118 -7.90 2.01 11.36
N GLU A 119 -8.13 3.19 10.80
CA GLU A 119 -9.29 3.54 9.99
C GLU A 119 -8.84 3.62 8.52
N PRO A 120 -9.43 2.87 7.59
CA PRO A 120 -9.14 2.99 6.17
C PRO A 120 -9.66 4.32 5.63
N VAL A 121 -8.94 4.90 4.65
CA VAL A 121 -9.33 6.16 4.01
C VAL A 121 -9.64 5.95 2.53
N SER A 122 -8.73 5.37 1.76
CA SER A 122 -8.91 5.19 0.32
C SER A 122 -7.95 4.15 -0.25
N LEU A 123 -8.42 3.36 -1.20
CA LEU A 123 -7.55 2.66 -2.14
C LEU A 123 -7.01 3.70 -3.14
N LEU A 124 -5.71 3.61 -3.49
CA LEU A 124 -5.02 4.65 -4.26
C LEU A 124 -4.59 4.19 -5.64
N ALA A 125 -3.94 3.05 -5.69
CA ALA A 125 -3.30 2.53 -6.88
C ALA A 125 -3.10 1.04 -6.77
N ASP A 126 -2.97 0.40 -7.91
CA ASP A 126 -2.61 -1.01 -8.02
C ASP A 126 -1.58 -1.20 -9.14
N THR A 127 -0.69 -2.16 -8.97
CA THR A 127 0.17 -2.65 -10.05
C THR A 127 0.29 -4.16 -9.93
N PRO A 128 0.03 -4.91 -11.01
CA PRO A 128 0.09 -6.35 -10.94
C PRO A 128 1.52 -6.84 -10.68
N GLN A 129 1.63 -8.00 -10.07
CA GLN A 129 2.85 -8.77 -10.19
C GLN A 129 2.87 -9.47 -11.55
N TRP A 130 4.06 -9.80 -12.01
CA TRP A 130 4.26 -10.66 -13.14
C TRP A 130 5.38 -11.67 -12.93
N ILE A 131 5.42 -12.67 -13.78
CA ILE A 131 6.53 -13.64 -13.85
C ILE A 131 7.49 -13.16 -14.92
N VAL A 132 8.70 -12.77 -14.50
CA VAL A 132 9.74 -12.24 -15.37
C VAL A 132 10.98 -13.10 -15.30
N ALA A 133 11.68 -13.28 -16.43
CA ALA A 133 12.84 -14.14 -16.52
C ALA A 133 13.97 -13.50 -17.33
N ARG A 134 15.20 -13.99 -17.11
CA ARG A 134 16.34 -13.65 -17.95
C ARG A 134 16.09 -14.03 -19.43
N LYS A 135 16.63 -13.22 -20.33
CA LYS A 135 16.42 -13.36 -21.78
C LYS A 135 16.69 -14.79 -22.32
N LEU A 136 17.73 -15.41 -21.83
CA LEU A 136 18.21 -16.70 -22.34
C LEU A 136 17.61 -17.92 -21.64
N LEU A 137 16.61 -17.76 -20.77
CA LEU A 137 15.91 -18.91 -20.17
C LEU A 137 15.23 -19.73 -21.30
N PRO A 138 15.42 -21.06 -21.33
CA PRO A 138 14.92 -21.91 -22.42
C PRO A 138 13.42 -22.23 -22.28
N ALA A 139 12.59 -21.18 -22.23
CA ALA A 139 11.13 -21.24 -22.22
C ALA A 139 10.59 -20.03 -22.98
N LYS A 140 9.59 -20.21 -23.83
CA LYS A 140 8.98 -19.15 -24.64
C LYS A 140 7.74 -18.56 -23.97
N ASP A 141 7.05 -19.38 -23.19
CA ASP A 141 5.82 -19.05 -22.49
C ASP A 141 5.78 -19.67 -21.09
N LEU A 142 4.74 -19.38 -20.32
CA LEU A 142 4.59 -19.88 -18.94
C LEU A 142 4.46 -21.41 -18.89
N LYS A 143 3.81 -22.00 -19.87
CA LYS A 143 3.68 -23.47 -19.94
C LYS A 143 5.04 -24.14 -20.12
N GLU A 144 5.84 -23.64 -21.07
CA GLU A 144 7.20 -24.14 -21.28
C GLU A 144 8.08 -23.91 -20.04
N LEU A 145 7.89 -22.78 -19.32
CA LEU A 145 8.58 -22.54 -18.05
C LEU A 145 8.22 -23.59 -16.99
N ILE A 146 6.94 -23.87 -16.80
CA ILE A 146 6.47 -24.89 -15.85
C ILE A 146 7.02 -26.29 -16.24
N ASP A 147 6.97 -26.64 -17.50
CA ASP A 147 7.52 -27.91 -17.99
C ASP A 147 9.04 -28.01 -17.76
N TRP A 148 9.76 -26.91 -17.99
CA TRP A 148 11.19 -26.84 -17.75
C TRP A 148 11.52 -26.95 -16.25
N LEU A 149 10.77 -26.27 -15.37
CA LEU A 149 10.93 -26.36 -13.93
C LEU A 149 10.68 -27.79 -13.41
N LYS A 150 9.64 -28.48 -13.94
CA LYS A 150 9.33 -29.88 -13.58
C LYS A 150 10.43 -30.84 -14.00
N LYS A 151 11.13 -30.59 -15.12
CA LYS A 151 12.27 -31.39 -15.59
C LYS A 151 13.56 -31.05 -14.83
N ASN A 152 13.61 -29.91 -14.15
CA ASN A 152 14.79 -29.43 -13.42
C ASN A 152 14.45 -29.04 -11.97
N PRO A 153 13.90 -29.96 -11.15
CA PRO A 153 13.46 -29.64 -9.81
C PRO A 153 14.60 -29.12 -8.94
N GLY A 154 14.40 -27.98 -8.29
CA GLY A 154 15.38 -27.34 -7.39
C GLY A 154 16.60 -26.71 -8.06
N LYS A 155 16.76 -26.80 -9.39
CA LYS A 155 17.92 -26.24 -10.11
C LYS A 155 17.75 -24.77 -10.47
N ALA A 156 16.53 -24.36 -10.74
CA ALA A 156 16.23 -22.98 -11.08
C ALA A 156 16.29 -22.07 -9.85
N THR A 157 16.65 -20.81 -10.08
CA THR A 157 16.72 -19.78 -9.05
C THR A 157 15.70 -18.67 -9.32
N ALA A 158 14.98 -18.27 -8.27
CA ALA A 158 14.05 -17.14 -8.30
C ALA A 158 14.45 -16.05 -7.31
N GLY A 159 14.62 -14.82 -7.79
CA GLY A 159 14.97 -13.70 -6.92
C GLY A 159 13.79 -13.23 -6.06
N THR A 160 14.06 -12.92 -4.78
CA THR A 160 13.09 -12.33 -3.85
C THR A 160 13.67 -11.11 -3.13
N VAL A 161 12.80 -10.20 -2.68
CA VAL A 161 13.20 -9.03 -1.89
C VAL A 161 12.68 -9.21 -0.46
N GLY A 162 13.58 -9.61 0.43
CA GLY A 162 13.23 -9.91 1.83
C GLY A 162 12.14 -10.99 1.94
N VAL A 163 11.55 -11.10 3.13
CA VAL A 163 10.35 -11.90 3.38
C VAL A 163 9.15 -11.08 2.91
N GLY A 164 8.76 -11.23 1.66
CA GLY A 164 7.78 -10.35 1.06
C GLY A 164 6.95 -11.01 -0.05
N GLY A 165 6.16 -10.16 -0.73
CA GLY A 165 5.25 -10.56 -1.76
C GLY A 165 5.83 -11.50 -2.82
N PRO A 166 7.00 -11.24 -3.41
CA PRO A 166 7.63 -12.09 -4.41
C PRO A 166 7.87 -13.53 -3.94
N GLU A 167 8.35 -13.72 -2.72
CA GLU A 167 8.60 -15.05 -2.15
C GLU A 167 7.30 -15.81 -1.94
N ILE A 168 6.31 -15.15 -1.30
CA ILE A 168 5.00 -15.75 -1.03
C ILE A 168 4.29 -16.15 -2.34
N THR A 169 4.34 -15.28 -3.33
CA THR A 169 3.78 -15.55 -4.64
C THR A 169 4.49 -16.72 -5.33
N GLY A 170 5.81 -16.78 -5.21
CA GLY A 170 6.60 -17.88 -5.73
C GLY A 170 6.29 -19.22 -5.04
N ILE A 171 6.12 -19.25 -3.71
CA ILE A 171 5.69 -20.42 -2.95
C ILE A 171 4.30 -20.87 -3.41
N TYR A 172 3.38 -19.90 -3.58
CA TYR A 172 2.03 -20.22 -4.05
C TYR A 172 2.05 -20.77 -5.47
N PHE A 173 2.90 -20.23 -6.35
CA PHE A 173 3.13 -20.77 -7.70
C PHE A 173 3.67 -22.19 -7.66
N GLN A 174 4.67 -22.50 -6.82
CA GLN A 174 5.20 -23.87 -6.66
C GLN A 174 4.08 -24.85 -6.27
N ASN A 175 3.26 -24.47 -5.29
CA ASN A 175 2.16 -25.30 -4.81
C ASN A 175 1.10 -25.57 -5.90
N MET A 176 0.73 -24.55 -6.66
CA MET A 176 -0.28 -24.67 -7.72
C MET A 176 0.21 -25.47 -8.93
N THR A 177 1.48 -25.35 -9.28
CA THR A 177 2.04 -25.94 -10.50
C THR A 177 2.79 -27.26 -10.27
N GLY A 178 3.03 -27.62 -9.00
CA GLY A 178 3.85 -28.80 -8.66
C GLY A 178 5.30 -28.64 -9.09
N THR A 179 5.83 -27.41 -9.12
CA THR A 179 7.23 -27.11 -9.47
C THR A 179 8.08 -26.89 -8.21
N SER A 180 9.40 -26.92 -8.37
CA SER A 180 10.35 -26.63 -7.29
C SER A 180 11.53 -25.82 -7.83
N PHE A 181 11.89 -24.74 -7.14
CA PHE A 181 13.03 -23.87 -7.42
C PHE A 181 13.53 -23.22 -6.12
N THR A 182 14.74 -22.68 -6.14
CA THR A 182 15.38 -22.08 -4.97
C THR A 182 15.20 -20.57 -4.98
N PHE A 183 14.84 -19.99 -3.85
CA PHE A 183 14.79 -18.55 -3.68
C PHE A 183 16.17 -17.96 -3.36
N VAL A 184 16.50 -16.84 -4.01
CA VAL A 184 17.70 -16.06 -3.76
C VAL A 184 17.27 -14.70 -3.18
N PRO A 185 17.55 -14.43 -1.88
CA PRO A 185 17.10 -13.20 -1.23
C PRO A 185 18.01 -12.02 -1.58
N TYR A 186 17.39 -10.88 -1.89
CA TYR A 186 18.06 -9.61 -2.15
C TYR A 186 17.61 -8.54 -1.14
N ARG A 187 18.47 -7.55 -0.89
CA ARG A 187 18.17 -6.42 -0.01
C ARG A 187 17.23 -5.38 -0.65
N GLY A 188 16.92 -5.52 -1.96
CA GLY A 188 16.07 -4.60 -2.69
C GLY A 188 15.93 -4.98 -4.17
N GLY A 189 15.02 -4.32 -4.88
CA GLY A 189 14.73 -4.61 -6.28
C GLY A 189 15.88 -4.30 -7.24
N ALA A 190 16.68 -3.27 -6.98
CA ALA A 190 17.77 -2.88 -7.88
C ALA A 190 18.85 -3.98 -8.06
N PRO A 191 19.45 -4.54 -6.98
CA PRO A 191 20.40 -5.64 -7.14
C PRO A 191 19.74 -6.91 -7.71
N LEU A 192 18.49 -7.21 -7.37
CA LEU A 192 17.75 -8.31 -7.98
C LEU A 192 17.63 -8.15 -9.50
N ASN A 193 17.22 -6.95 -9.96
CA ASN A 193 17.07 -6.67 -11.38
C ASN A 193 18.41 -6.74 -12.14
N GLN A 194 19.51 -6.30 -11.52
CA GLN A 194 20.85 -6.42 -12.09
C GLN A 194 21.24 -7.88 -12.30
N ASP A 195 21.02 -8.75 -11.31
CA ASP A 195 21.35 -10.16 -11.39
C ASP A 195 20.42 -10.91 -12.35
N LEU A 196 19.17 -10.52 -12.46
CA LEU A 196 18.24 -11.07 -13.45
C LEU A 196 18.68 -10.69 -14.88
N LEU A 197 19.06 -9.44 -15.12
CA LEU A 197 19.60 -8.96 -16.40
C LEU A 197 20.94 -9.63 -16.73
N GLY A 198 21.80 -9.79 -15.75
CA GLY A 198 23.09 -10.47 -15.86
C GLY A 198 23.00 -12.00 -15.96
N GLY A 199 21.79 -12.58 -15.80
CA GLY A 199 21.58 -14.02 -15.87
C GLY A 199 22.10 -14.82 -14.68
N GLN A 200 22.39 -14.16 -13.53
CA GLN A 200 22.82 -14.82 -12.29
C GLN A 200 21.65 -15.53 -11.59
N ILE A 201 20.43 -15.07 -11.81
CA ILE A 201 19.20 -15.75 -11.43
C ILE A 201 18.34 -15.99 -12.66
N ASP A 202 17.48 -17.00 -12.60
CA ASP A 202 16.71 -17.44 -13.77
C ASP A 202 15.45 -16.63 -14.01
N PHE A 203 14.70 -16.37 -12.95
CA PHE A 203 13.42 -15.65 -13.03
C PHE A 203 13.03 -15.04 -11.69
N GLY A 204 11.85 -14.40 -11.64
CA GLY A 204 11.33 -13.84 -10.39
C GLY A 204 9.86 -13.47 -10.51
N PHE A 205 9.29 -13.25 -9.35
CA PHE A 205 7.97 -12.69 -9.14
C PHE A 205 8.14 -11.26 -8.66
N GLY A 206 7.55 -10.29 -9.30
CA GLY A 206 7.78 -8.92 -8.90
C GLY A 206 6.74 -7.95 -9.41
N GLN A 207 6.82 -6.73 -8.92
CA GLN A 207 6.00 -5.62 -9.40
C GLN A 207 6.32 -5.37 -10.88
N ALA A 208 5.31 -5.43 -11.75
CA ALA A 208 5.49 -5.31 -13.19
C ALA A 208 6.21 -4.02 -13.57
N ALA A 209 5.86 -2.90 -12.93
CA ALA A 209 6.47 -1.61 -13.17
C ALA A 209 8.00 -1.60 -12.96
N SER A 210 8.55 -2.42 -12.06
CA SER A 210 9.98 -2.40 -11.71
C SER A 210 10.91 -2.92 -12.82
N THR A 211 10.39 -3.76 -13.71
CA THR A 211 11.16 -4.37 -14.82
C THR A 211 10.54 -4.12 -16.20
N PHE A 212 9.47 -3.32 -16.26
CA PHE A 212 8.73 -3.04 -17.50
C PHE A 212 9.61 -2.54 -18.65
N VAL A 213 10.50 -1.58 -18.38
CA VAL A 213 11.39 -1.02 -19.41
C VAL A 213 12.29 -2.10 -20.00
N HIS A 214 12.81 -3.01 -19.18
CA HIS A 214 13.67 -4.11 -19.63
C HIS A 214 12.92 -5.17 -20.43
N VAL A 215 11.66 -5.43 -20.07
CA VAL A 215 10.79 -6.33 -20.86
C VAL A 215 10.49 -5.70 -22.21
N ARG A 216 10.09 -4.42 -22.24
CA ARG A 216 9.80 -3.69 -23.48
C ARG A 216 11.02 -3.59 -24.43
N ASN A 217 12.21 -3.48 -23.87
CA ASN A 217 13.46 -3.44 -24.64
C ASN A 217 13.91 -4.86 -25.09
N GLY A 218 13.27 -5.92 -24.61
CA GLY A 218 13.64 -7.30 -24.91
C GLY A 218 14.89 -7.80 -24.19
N ASP A 219 15.28 -7.14 -23.08
CA ASP A 219 16.38 -7.57 -22.20
C ASP A 219 15.92 -8.67 -21.22
N LEU A 220 14.65 -8.66 -20.87
CA LEU A 220 13.96 -9.67 -20.06
C LEU A 220 12.74 -10.22 -20.79
N LYS A 221 12.28 -11.41 -20.38
CA LYS A 221 11.02 -12.01 -20.81
C LYS A 221 9.98 -11.85 -19.71
N ALA A 222 8.74 -11.45 -20.06
CA ALA A 222 7.59 -11.58 -19.17
C ALA A 222 6.69 -12.70 -19.67
N TYR A 223 6.29 -13.59 -18.76
CA TYR A 223 5.47 -14.76 -19.12
C TYR A 223 3.98 -14.55 -18.88
N ALA A 224 3.62 -13.87 -17.81
CA ALA A 224 2.24 -13.55 -17.50
C ALA A 224 2.15 -12.44 -16.43
N VAL A 225 1.10 -11.62 -16.49
CA VAL A 225 0.69 -10.77 -15.38
C VAL A 225 -0.25 -11.54 -14.45
N MET A 226 -0.06 -11.41 -13.14
CA MET A 226 -0.83 -12.12 -12.12
C MET A 226 -2.14 -11.39 -11.81
N ALA A 227 -2.94 -11.17 -12.82
CA ALA A 227 -4.21 -10.46 -12.76
C ALA A 227 -5.26 -11.15 -13.63
N LYS A 228 -6.54 -10.82 -13.41
CA LYS A 228 -7.68 -11.29 -14.24
C LYS A 228 -7.77 -10.57 -15.58
N THR A 229 -7.20 -9.38 -15.67
CA THR A 229 -7.16 -8.56 -16.88
C THR A 229 -5.72 -8.26 -17.25
N ARG A 230 -5.45 -8.07 -18.52
CA ARG A 230 -4.12 -7.67 -19.00
C ARG A 230 -3.78 -6.28 -18.43
N TRP A 231 -2.50 -6.09 -18.12
CA TRP A 231 -2.02 -4.81 -17.62
C TRP A 231 -2.02 -3.77 -18.73
N SER A 232 -2.58 -2.59 -18.44
CA SER A 232 -2.77 -1.51 -19.42
C SER A 232 -1.46 -1.02 -20.06
N ALA A 233 -0.34 -1.05 -19.32
CA ALA A 233 0.97 -0.64 -19.81
C ALA A 233 1.66 -1.69 -20.68
N ALA A 234 1.26 -2.98 -20.61
CA ALA A 234 1.82 -4.09 -21.39
C ALA A 234 0.71 -5.05 -21.84
N PRO A 235 -0.22 -4.60 -22.72
CA PRO A 235 -1.38 -5.40 -23.14
C PRO A 235 -1.01 -6.65 -23.97
N GLU A 236 0.22 -6.73 -24.47
CA GLU A 236 0.76 -7.89 -25.16
C GLU A 236 1.08 -9.06 -24.23
N ILE A 237 1.33 -8.79 -22.93
CA ILE A 237 1.62 -9.85 -21.96
C ILE A 237 0.31 -10.51 -21.50
N PRO A 238 0.17 -11.83 -21.59
CA PRO A 238 -1.05 -12.51 -21.20
C PRO A 238 -1.30 -12.42 -19.70
N THR A 239 -2.57 -12.57 -19.29
CA THR A 239 -2.93 -12.80 -17.89
C THR A 239 -2.46 -14.18 -17.44
N ILE A 240 -2.39 -14.38 -16.15
CA ILE A 240 -2.04 -15.69 -15.57
C ILE A 240 -3.07 -16.77 -15.94
N ASP A 241 -4.34 -16.39 -16.13
CA ASP A 241 -5.40 -17.28 -16.57
C ASP A 241 -5.21 -17.69 -18.04
N GLU A 242 -4.94 -16.72 -18.93
CA GLU A 242 -4.62 -16.98 -20.34
C GLU A 242 -3.37 -17.85 -20.49
N ALA A 243 -2.42 -17.73 -19.56
CA ALA A 243 -1.19 -18.51 -19.52
C ALA A 243 -1.34 -19.90 -18.84
N GLY A 244 -2.56 -20.26 -18.40
CA GLY A 244 -2.91 -21.60 -17.92
C GLY A 244 -2.74 -21.86 -16.41
N VAL A 245 -2.55 -20.83 -15.59
CA VAL A 245 -2.44 -20.95 -14.11
C VAL A 245 -3.49 -20.06 -13.44
N SER A 246 -4.76 -20.48 -13.57
CA SER A 246 -5.88 -19.69 -13.05
C SER A 246 -5.89 -19.59 -11.52
N GLY A 247 -6.22 -18.38 -11.01
CA GLY A 247 -6.37 -18.15 -9.56
C GLY A 247 -5.12 -17.62 -8.88
N LEU A 248 -3.98 -17.52 -9.56
CA LEU A 248 -2.77 -16.91 -9.03
C LEU A 248 -2.79 -15.39 -9.27
N TYR A 249 -3.62 -14.68 -8.53
CA TYR A 249 -3.69 -13.22 -8.62
C TYR A 249 -2.92 -12.58 -7.47
N ALA A 250 -2.02 -11.67 -7.80
CA ALA A 250 -1.21 -10.93 -6.84
C ALA A 250 -0.84 -9.56 -7.40
N SER A 251 -1.01 -8.53 -6.58
CA SER A 251 -0.69 -7.16 -6.94
C SER A 251 -0.12 -6.38 -5.77
N PHE A 252 0.53 -5.26 -6.07
CA PHE A 252 0.97 -4.29 -5.09
C PHE A 252 -0.01 -3.11 -5.09
N TRP A 253 -1.13 -3.28 -4.40
CA TRP A 253 -2.08 -2.20 -4.21
C TRP A 253 -1.66 -1.29 -3.05
N HIS A 254 -1.91 0.00 -3.19
CA HIS A 254 -1.62 1.03 -2.19
C HIS A 254 -2.90 1.59 -1.60
N GLY A 255 -2.86 1.93 -0.34
CA GLY A 255 -3.95 2.59 0.37
C GLY A 255 -3.47 3.65 1.35
N LEU A 256 -4.42 4.43 1.85
CA LEU A 256 -4.23 5.37 2.95
C LEU A 256 -5.04 4.92 4.16
N TRP A 257 -4.41 5.02 5.32
CA TRP A 257 -5.02 4.73 6.63
C TRP A 257 -4.73 5.84 7.62
N MET A 258 -5.58 5.93 8.61
CA MET A 258 -5.43 6.80 9.78
C MET A 258 -5.42 6.00 11.07
N PRO A 259 -4.91 6.55 12.20
CA PRO A 259 -5.03 5.91 13.50
C PRO A 259 -6.49 5.63 13.86
N LYS A 260 -6.72 4.51 14.55
CA LYS A 260 -8.05 4.11 15.04
C LYS A 260 -8.66 5.20 15.92
N GLY A 261 -9.95 5.46 15.71
CA GLY A 261 -10.70 6.50 16.43
C GLY A 261 -10.63 7.89 15.79
N THR A 262 -10.02 8.03 14.61
CA THR A 262 -10.09 9.27 13.83
C THR A 262 -11.55 9.58 13.48
N PRO A 263 -12.03 10.83 13.70
CA PRO A 263 -13.42 11.21 13.43
C PRO A 263 -13.84 10.98 11.97
N GLN A 264 -15.08 10.54 11.75
CA GLN A 264 -15.57 10.17 10.43
C GLN A 264 -15.61 11.35 9.43
N ASP A 265 -15.86 12.56 9.91
CA ASP A 265 -15.84 13.78 9.08
C ASP A 265 -14.42 14.09 8.57
N VAL A 266 -13.40 13.83 9.38
CA VAL A 266 -11.99 13.94 9.01
C VAL A 266 -11.63 12.90 7.93
N ILE A 267 -12.03 11.64 8.12
CA ILE A 267 -11.82 10.57 7.14
C ILE A 267 -12.50 10.93 5.81
N THR A 268 -13.75 11.40 5.86
CA THR A 268 -14.52 11.82 4.67
C THR A 268 -13.82 12.98 3.95
N LYS A 269 -13.31 13.96 4.69
CA LYS A 269 -12.59 15.10 4.10
C LYS A 269 -11.30 14.66 3.40
N LEU A 270 -10.52 13.79 4.02
CA LEU A 270 -9.30 13.23 3.43
C LEU A 270 -9.60 12.35 2.22
N ASN A 271 -10.60 11.47 2.32
CA ASN A 271 -11.04 10.66 1.18
C ASN A 271 -11.44 11.53 -0.02
N SER A 272 -12.21 12.59 0.23
CA SER A 272 -12.60 13.54 -0.84
C SER A 272 -11.39 14.22 -1.49
N ALA A 273 -10.36 14.59 -0.69
CA ALA A 273 -9.14 15.18 -1.21
C ALA A 273 -8.32 14.19 -2.05
N VAL A 274 -8.28 12.92 -1.62
CA VAL A 274 -7.65 11.82 -2.40
C VAL A 274 -8.39 11.60 -3.71
N GLN A 275 -9.72 11.48 -3.68
CA GLN A 275 -10.54 11.28 -4.90
C GLN A 275 -10.36 12.42 -5.89
N ALA A 276 -10.29 13.68 -5.41
CA ALA A 276 -10.02 14.84 -6.27
C ALA A 276 -8.62 14.76 -6.90
N ALA A 277 -7.60 14.35 -6.13
CA ALA A 277 -6.25 14.14 -6.64
C ALA A 277 -6.20 13.01 -7.69
N LEU A 278 -6.83 11.87 -7.42
CA LEU A 278 -6.84 10.72 -8.35
C LEU A 278 -7.68 10.97 -9.62
N ALA A 279 -8.59 11.96 -9.61
CA ALA A 279 -9.35 12.37 -10.78
C ALA A 279 -8.56 13.35 -11.68
N ASP A 280 -7.52 14.00 -11.15
CA ASP A 280 -6.71 14.96 -11.90
C ASP A 280 -5.92 14.28 -13.03
N ALA A 281 -5.95 14.87 -14.23
CA ALA A 281 -5.30 14.30 -15.40
C ALA A 281 -3.78 14.17 -15.25
N THR A 282 -3.14 15.14 -14.57
CA THR A 282 -1.69 15.14 -14.33
C THR A 282 -1.30 14.05 -13.35
N VAL A 283 -2.09 13.86 -12.28
CA VAL A 283 -1.89 12.75 -11.33
C VAL A 283 -2.05 11.40 -12.03
N ARG A 284 -3.11 11.25 -12.83
CA ARG A 284 -3.36 10.02 -13.59
C ARG A 284 -2.20 9.68 -14.53
N GLN A 285 -1.71 10.68 -15.27
CA GLN A 285 -0.57 10.48 -16.16
C GLN A 285 0.69 10.10 -15.36
N ARG A 286 1.01 10.81 -14.28
CA ARG A 286 2.18 10.52 -13.45
C ARG A 286 2.10 9.14 -12.79
N PHE A 287 0.90 8.66 -12.41
CA PHE A 287 0.69 7.29 -11.92
C PHE A 287 0.91 6.26 -13.03
N ALA A 288 0.34 6.50 -14.22
CA ALA A 288 0.55 5.63 -15.37
C ALA A 288 2.04 5.54 -15.77
N ASP A 289 2.79 6.65 -15.72
CA ASP A 289 4.23 6.69 -15.95
C ASP A 289 5.03 5.84 -14.94
N GLN A 290 4.46 5.64 -13.73
CA GLN A 290 4.99 4.74 -12.70
C GLN A 290 4.43 3.31 -12.80
N GLY A 291 3.68 3.00 -13.87
CA GLY A 291 3.05 1.69 -14.05
C GLY A 291 1.99 1.36 -12.99
N GLN A 292 1.32 2.38 -12.47
CA GLN A 292 0.28 2.26 -11.46
C GLN A 292 -1.09 2.49 -12.10
N ASP A 293 -1.99 1.53 -11.96
CA ASP A 293 -3.39 1.66 -12.34
C ASP A 293 -4.19 2.30 -11.19
N ILE A 294 -4.92 3.37 -11.47
CA ILE A 294 -5.81 4.00 -10.50
C ILE A 294 -7.14 3.23 -10.51
N PRO A 295 -7.59 2.71 -9.35
CA PRO A 295 -8.85 1.97 -9.28
C PRO A 295 -10.05 2.85 -9.67
N PRO A 296 -11.15 2.26 -10.15
CA PRO A 296 -12.39 2.99 -10.40
C PRO A 296 -12.85 3.77 -9.16
N ARG A 297 -13.56 4.89 -9.39
CA ARG A 297 -13.95 5.81 -8.30
C ARG A 297 -14.73 5.14 -7.17
N GLU A 298 -15.58 4.19 -7.50
CA GLU A 298 -16.37 3.39 -6.54
C GLU A 298 -15.51 2.52 -5.61
N GLN A 299 -14.27 2.25 -6.00
CA GLN A 299 -13.30 1.53 -5.18
C GLN A 299 -12.37 2.46 -4.38
N GLN A 300 -12.43 3.78 -4.60
CA GLN A 300 -11.63 4.77 -3.89
C GLN A 300 -12.30 5.20 -2.57
N THR A 301 -12.82 4.24 -1.81
CA THR A 301 -13.58 4.47 -0.57
C THR A 301 -12.94 3.74 0.62
N PRO A 302 -13.22 4.18 1.85
CA PRO A 302 -12.81 3.46 3.06
C PRO A 302 -13.28 2.02 3.08
N GLU A 303 -14.54 1.77 2.69
CA GLU A 303 -15.16 0.44 2.68
C GLU A 303 -14.50 -0.49 1.68
N ALA A 304 -14.16 0.02 0.48
CA ALA A 304 -13.47 -0.76 -0.55
C ALA A 304 -12.05 -1.13 -0.11
N LEU A 305 -11.32 -0.20 0.52
CA LEU A 305 -9.99 -0.48 1.08
C LEU A 305 -10.07 -1.53 2.20
N ALA A 306 -11.05 -1.42 3.10
CA ALA A 306 -11.25 -2.41 4.17
C ALA A 306 -11.59 -3.80 3.61
N ALA A 307 -12.47 -3.86 2.61
CA ALA A 307 -12.87 -5.10 1.94
C ALA A 307 -11.68 -5.77 1.22
N GLN A 308 -10.89 -4.97 0.50
CA GLN A 308 -9.68 -5.43 -0.17
C GLN A 308 -8.68 -5.99 0.84
N GLN A 309 -8.37 -5.25 1.90
CA GLN A 309 -7.44 -5.70 2.95
C GLN A 309 -7.91 -7.01 3.61
N LYS A 310 -9.19 -7.12 3.93
CA LYS A 310 -9.77 -8.32 4.53
C LYS A 310 -9.65 -9.53 3.61
N ALA A 311 -10.02 -9.38 2.34
CA ALA A 311 -9.95 -10.46 1.36
C ALA A 311 -8.50 -10.95 1.15
N GLU A 312 -7.55 -10.02 1.13
CA GLU A 312 -6.12 -10.35 1.01
C GLU A 312 -5.59 -11.06 2.28
N ILE A 313 -6.00 -10.64 3.47
CA ILE A 313 -5.68 -11.33 4.73
C ILE A 313 -6.20 -12.78 4.71
N GLU A 314 -7.47 -12.98 4.36
CA GLU A 314 -8.11 -14.29 4.30
C GLU A 314 -7.42 -15.22 3.29
N LYS A 315 -6.90 -14.66 2.19
CA LYS A 315 -6.18 -15.39 1.15
C LYS A 315 -4.75 -15.75 1.59
N TRP A 316 -3.97 -14.77 2.02
CA TRP A 316 -2.53 -14.93 2.16
C TRP A 316 -2.06 -15.50 3.49
N TRP A 317 -2.73 -15.21 4.60
CA TRP A 317 -2.30 -15.69 5.92
C TRP A 317 -2.27 -17.22 6.05
N PRO A 318 -3.25 -17.98 5.54
CA PRO A 318 -3.15 -19.44 5.53
C PRO A 318 -1.95 -19.96 4.75
N ILE A 319 -1.65 -19.34 3.59
CA ILE A 319 -0.50 -19.71 2.73
C ILE A 319 0.81 -19.44 3.46
N MET A 320 0.96 -18.26 4.06
CA MET A 320 2.15 -17.87 4.81
C MET A 320 2.38 -18.77 6.03
N LYS A 321 1.31 -19.10 6.75
CA LYS A 321 1.35 -20.00 7.91
C LYS A 321 1.78 -21.41 7.51
N ALA A 322 1.22 -21.95 6.41
CA ALA A 322 1.57 -23.27 5.90
C ALA A 322 3.03 -23.34 5.44
N ALA A 323 3.55 -22.26 4.86
CA ALA A 323 4.94 -22.15 4.41
C ALA A 323 5.91 -21.76 5.55
N ASN A 324 5.45 -21.56 6.79
CA ASN A 324 6.24 -21.12 7.96
C ASN A 324 7.08 -19.86 7.68
N ILE A 325 6.54 -18.91 6.91
CA ILE A 325 7.23 -17.68 6.53
C ILE A 325 7.33 -16.77 7.76
N LYS A 326 8.55 -16.40 8.13
CA LYS A 326 8.85 -15.49 9.25
C LYS A 326 9.78 -14.39 8.79
N GLY A 327 9.45 -13.16 9.13
CA GLY A 327 10.34 -12.00 9.00
C GLY A 327 11.40 -12.03 10.12
N GLU A 328 12.63 -11.65 9.79
CA GLU A 328 13.70 -11.47 10.76
C GLU A 328 13.49 -10.23 11.65
#